data_088d91698214f5426c2c00f12ba0818f
#
_entry.id   088d91698214f5426c2c00f12ba0818f
#
_cell.length_a   1.000
_cell.length_b   1.000
_cell.length_c   1.000
_cell.angle_alpha   90.00
_cell.angle_beta   90.00
_cell.angle_gamma   90.00
#
_symmetry.space_group_name_H-M   'P 1'
#
loop_
_entity.id
_entity.type
_entity.pdbx_description
1 polymer ?
#
loop_
_entity_poly.entity_id
_entity_poly.type
_entity_poly.pdbx_seq_one_letter_code
_entity_poly.pdbx_strand_id
1 'polypeptide(L)'
;MDRNTPCAGASLVVAVICAFAAPLQMRAQDPKTPYPNMAPVDQYLMPDRDAEIALARSAAPDAISRDATIFVLGRHGYETAVEGRNGFVCAVERGWTAPTDNLEFWNPKNRSPICYNPPAVRSVLPLTIKRTELVLAGKTIAQIQEWEKAAYAKKDLPTILEPGAMSYMMSKEAYLTDDGGHNLAHLMFYTPVMEKAKWGADVPNSPVILLQTGPPEPFTVFLVPTGKWSDGTRAPMPK
;
A
#
# COMPACT_ATOMS: atom_id res chain seq x y z
N MET A 1 -87.10 -47.15 -15.57
CA MET A 1 -86.70 -47.44 -16.95
C MET A 1 -85.99 -46.13 -17.43
N ASP A 2 -84.74 -46.09 -17.25
CA ASP A 2 -83.67 -46.27 -18.22
C ASP A 2 -83.46 -44.95 -19.03
N ARG A 3 -82.37 -44.34 -19.04
CA ARG A 3 -81.05 -44.62 -19.50
C ARG A 3 -80.13 -43.41 -19.26
N ASN A 4 -79.06 -43.69 -18.64
CA ASN A 4 -77.89 -42.85 -18.56
C ASN A 4 -77.20 -42.67 -19.91
N THR A 5 -76.74 -41.47 -20.19
CA THR A 5 -75.59 -41.27 -21.06
C THR A 5 -74.68 -40.09 -20.49
N PRO A 6 -73.38 -40.30 -20.27
CA PRO A 6 -72.55 -39.29 -19.75
C PRO A 6 -71.93 -38.47 -20.89
N CYS A 7 -72.01 -37.13 -20.78
CA CYS A 7 -71.24 -36.21 -21.60
C CYS A 7 -69.79 -36.14 -21.09
N ALA A 8 -68.88 -36.50 -21.97
CA ALA A 8 -67.44 -36.30 -21.76
C ALA A 8 -67.03 -34.85 -21.88
N GLY A 9 -66.68 -34.25 -20.77
CA GLY A 9 -66.07 -32.90 -20.74
C GLY A 9 -64.59 -32.99 -21.04
N ALA A 10 -64.16 -32.41 -22.14
CA ALA A 10 -62.72 -32.24 -22.46
C ALA A 10 -62.19 -31.05 -21.70
N SER A 11 -61.34 -31.32 -20.69
CA SER A 11 -60.60 -30.24 -19.97
C SER A 11 -59.38 -29.81 -20.79
N LEU A 12 -59.43 -28.59 -21.26
CA LEU A 12 -58.28 -27.94 -21.90
C LEU A 12 -57.32 -27.47 -20.80
N VAL A 13 -56.18 -28.11 -20.67
CA VAL A 13 -55.10 -27.67 -19.79
C VAL A 13 -54.27 -26.61 -20.54
N VAL A 14 -54.46 -25.36 -20.18
CA VAL A 14 -53.61 -24.28 -20.66
C VAL A 14 -52.33 -24.23 -19.83
N ALA A 15 -51.23 -24.71 -20.38
CA ALA A 15 -49.91 -24.62 -19.76
C ALA A 15 -49.37 -23.16 -19.92
N VAL A 16 -49.40 -22.40 -18.84
CA VAL A 16 -48.75 -21.09 -18.77
C VAL A 16 -47.26 -21.30 -18.58
N ILE A 17 -46.50 -21.12 -19.65
CA ILE A 17 -45.00 -21.08 -19.59
C ILE A 17 -44.58 -19.71 -19.03
N CYS A 18 -44.31 -19.64 -17.74
CA CYS A 18 -43.65 -18.50 -17.15
C CYS A 18 -42.14 -18.51 -17.55
N ALA A 19 -41.82 -17.75 -18.57
CA ALA A 19 -40.41 -17.49 -18.91
C ALA A 19 -39.81 -16.61 -17.81
N PHE A 20 -39.03 -17.21 -16.92
CA PHE A 20 -38.18 -16.47 -15.99
C PHE A 20 -37.04 -15.82 -16.79
N ALA A 21 -37.20 -14.54 -17.10
CA ALA A 21 -36.07 -13.72 -17.55
C ALA A 21 -35.14 -13.51 -16.35
N ALA A 22 -34.10 -14.31 -16.25
CA ALA A 22 -33.02 -14.05 -15.31
C ALA A 22 -32.37 -12.71 -15.67
N PRO A 23 -32.22 -11.76 -14.71
CA PRO A 23 -31.52 -10.54 -14.99
C PRO A 23 -30.05 -10.90 -15.32
N LEU A 24 -29.62 -10.53 -16.52
CA LEU A 24 -28.21 -10.51 -16.88
C LEU A 24 -27.54 -9.52 -15.91
N GLN A 25 -26.97 -10.03 -14.82
CA GLN A 25 -26.05 -9.26 -14.01
C GLN A 25 -24.85 -8.96 -14.91
N MET A 26 -24.82 -7.72 -15.44
CA MET A 26 -23.58 -7.15 -15.96
C MET A 26 -22.59 -7.15 -14.79
N ARG A 27 -21.72 -8.15 -14.78
CA ARG A 27 -20.51 -8.08 -13.97
C ARG A 27 -19.77 -6.83 -14.44
N ALA A 28 -19.73 -5.80 -13.59
CA ALA A 28 -18.76 -4.74 -13.76
C ALA A 28 -17.42 -5.45 -13.92
N GLN A 29 -16.74 -5.23 -15.04
CA GLN A 29 -15.38 -5.70 -15.23
C GLN A 29 -14.58 -4.97 -14.15
N ASP A 30 -14.03 -5.71 -13.19
CA ASP A 30 -13.06 -5.17 -12.26
C ASP A 30 -12.00 -4.41 -13.07
N PRO A 31 -11.65 -3.17 -12.68
CA PRO A 31 -10.63 -2.43 -13.39
C PRO A 31 -9.40 -3.33 -13.47
N LYS A 32 -8.98 -3.68 -14.67
CA LYS A 32 -7.90 -4.62 -14.92
C LYS A 32 -6.66 -4.05 -14.23
N THR A 33 -6.20 -4.68 -13.16
CA THR A 33 -5.00 -4.28 -12.42
C THR A 33 -3.84 -4.13 -13.41
N PRO A 34 -3.23 -2.96 -13.55
CA PRO A 34 -2.19 -2.71 -14.55
C PRO A 34 -0.97 -3.61 -14.35
N TYR A 35 -0.72 -3.99 -13.09
CA TYR A 35 0.38 -4.86 -12.67
C TYR A 35 -0.16 -6.07 -11.90
N PRO A 36 -0.69 -7.12 -12.59
CA PRO A 36 -1.34 -8.25 -11.92
C PRO A 36 -0.35 -9.21 -11.25
N ASN A 37 0.92 -9.18 -11.63
CA ASN A 37 1.96 -10.07 -11.15
C ASN A 37 3.29 -9.34 -11.01
N MET A 38 4.19 -9.91 -10.20
CA MET A 38 5.55 -9.44 -10.07
C MET A 38 6.32 -9.57 -11.41
N ALA A 39 6.95 -8.49 -11.82
CA ALA A 39 7.90 -8.49 -12.94
C ALA A 39 9.23 -9.19 -12.52
N PRO A 40 10.11 -9.53 -13.47
CA PRO A 40 11.46 -9.98 -13.13
C PRO A 40 12.18 -9.02 -12.18
N VAL A 41 12.89 -9.56 -11.17
CA VAL A 41 13.52 -8.78 -10.09
C VAL A 41 14.39 -7.64 -10.62
N ASP A 42 15.10 -7.86 -11.73
CA ASP A 42 15.96 -6.83 -12.33
C ASP A 42 15.24 -5.53 -12.71
N GLN A 43 13.94 -5.58 -12.95
CA GLN A 43 13.15 -4.38 -13.25
C GLN A 43 12.89 -3.50 -11.99
N TYR A 44 13.01 -4.08 -10.81
CA TYR A 44 12.87 -3.34 -9.54
C TYR A 44 14.19 -2.79 -9.02
N LEU A 45 15.31 -3.35 -9.45
CA LEU A 45 16.62 -2.88 -9.04
C LEU A 45 16.98 -1.59 -9.78
N MET A 46 17.67 -0.69 -9.09
CA MET A 46 18.31 0.45 -9.75
C MET A 46 19.72 0.03 -10.19
N PRO A 47 20.06 0.21 -11.47
CA PRO A 47 21.36 -0.24 -12.00
C PRO A 47 22.53 0.56 -11.42
N ASP A 48 22.30 1.79 -11.01
CA ASP A 48 23.26 2.69 -10.39
C ASP A 48 22.99 2.79 -8.89
N ARG A 49 23.91 2.23 -8.10
CA ARG A 49 23.85 2.24 -6.62
C ARG A 49 23.93 3.67 -6.06
N ASP A 50 24.75 4.53 -6.64
CA ASP A 50 24.91 5.91 -6.17
C ASP A 50 23.67 6.74 -6.47
N ALA A 51 23.01 6.48 -7.60
CA ALA A 51 21.71 7.08 -7.92
C ALA A 51 20.62 6.63 -6.91
N GLU A 52 20.60 5.36 -6.49
CA GLU A 52 19.65 4.91 -5.46
C GLU A 52 19.94 5.53 -4.09
N ILE A 53 21.21 5.67 -3.70
CA ILE A 53 21.62 6.38 -2.48
C ILE A 53 21.14 7.84 -2.52
N ALA A 54 21.38 8.52 -3.64
CA ALA A 54 20.97 9.93 -3.80
C ALA A 54 19.44 10.07 -3.73
N LEU A 55 18.71 9.16 -4.38
CA LEU A 55 17.25 9.13 -4.36
C LEU A 55 16.71 8.84 -2.94
N ALA A 56 17.28 7.90 -2.21
CA ALA A 56 16.91 7.63 -0.82
C ALA A 56 17.10 8.86 0.09
N ARG A 57 18.21 9.56 -0.06
CA ARG A 57 18.48 10.81 0.69
C ARG A 57 17.50 11.93 0.38
N SER A 58 17.00 11.99 -0.85
CA SER A 58 16.02 13.00 -1.25
C SER A 58 14.66 12.90 -0.53
N ALA A 59 14.42 11.81 0.22
CA ALA A 59 13.21 11.65 1.00
C ALA A 59 13.03 12.66 2.13
N ALA A 60 14.11 13.18 2.70
CA ALA A 60 14.10 14.09 3.84
C ALA A 60 15.07 15.27 3.62
N PRO A 61 14.92 16.38 4.37
CA PRO A 61 15.88 17.48 4.33
C PRO A 61 17.32 17.01 4.58
N ASP A 62 18.30 17.63 3.91
CA ASP A 62 19.71 17.27 4.01
C ASP A 62 20.23 17.23 5.45
N ALA A 63 19.76 18.12 6.32
CA ALA A 63 20.11 18.11 7.74
C ALA A 63 19.75 16.81 8.47
N ILE A 64 18.84 15.99 7.90
CA ILE A 64 18.44 14.68 8.41
C ILE A 64 19.11 13.57 7.60
N SER A 65 18.95 13.59 6.26
CA SER A 65 19.34 12.48 5.39
C SER A 65 20.84 12.33 5.20
N ARG A 66 21.62 13.39 5.40
CA ARG A 66 23.08 13.37 5.30
C ARG A 66 23.73 12.41 6.28
N ASP A 67 23.22 12.35 7.52
CA ASP A 67 23.73 11.52 8.60
C ASP A 67 22.92 10.24 8.84
N ALA A 68 21.94 9.96 7.97
CA ALA A 68 21.10 8.76 8.04
C ALA A 68 21.81 7.52 7.48
N THR A 69 21.46 6.36 8.00
CA THR A 69 21.78 5.07 7.36
C THR A 69 21.00 4.97 6.05
N ILE A 70 21.67 4.58 4.96
CA ILE A 70 21.03 4.43 3.66
C ILE A 70 20.95 2.95 3.29
N PHE A 71 19.76 2.47 3.03
CA PHE A 71 19.51 1.17 2.46
C PHE A 71 19.29 1.28 0.94
N VAL A 72 19.82 0.30 0.21
CA VAL A 72 19.55 0.08 -1.21
C VAL A 72 18.98 -1.30 -1.42
N LEU A 73 18.20 -1.49 -2.47
CA LEU A 73 17.59 -2.78 -2.77
C LEU A 73 18.58 -3.70 -3.47
N GLY A 74 18.93 -4.81 -2.82
CA GLY A 74 19.63 -5.94 -3.42
C GLY A 74 18.68 -7.02 -3.93
N ARG A 75 19.22 -8.11 -4.47
CA ARG A 75 18.43 -9.24 -5.01
C ARG A 75 17.67 -10.04 -3.95
N HIS A 76 18.06 -9.93 -2.69
CA HIS A 76 17.50 -10.74 -1.59
C HIS A 76 16.88 -9.88 -0.48
N GLY A 77 16.95 -8.58 -0.56
CA GLY A 77 16.45 -7.64 0.43
C GLY A 77 17.22 -6.33 0.40
N TYR A 78 16.97 -5.50 1.39
CA TYR A 78 17.72 -4.27 1.58
C TYR A 78 19.12 -4.54 2.13
N GLU A 79 20.08 -3.79 1.61
CA GLU A 79 21.49 -3.82 2.02
C GLU A 79 21.89 -2.44 2.52
N THR A 80 22.71 -2.38 3.57
CA THR A 80 23.28 -1.11 4.03
C THR A 80 24.31 -0.62 3.02
N ALA A 81 24.03 0.51 2.40
CA ALA A 81 24.92 1.18 1.47
C ALA A 81 25.81 2.22 2.17
N VAL A 82 25.25 2.91 3.17
CA VAL A 82 25.93 3.92 3.98
C VAL A 82 25.51 3.76 5.43
N GLU A 83 26.48 3.65 6.31
CA GLU A 83 26.22 3.69 7.75
C GLU A 83 25.98 5.13 8.22
N GLY A 84 24.90 5.33 8.96
CA GLY A 84 24.52 6.63 9.54
C GLY A 84 24.84 6.72 11.02
N ARG A 85 24.63 7.91 11.59
CA ARG A 85 24.93 8.17 13.02
C ARG A 85 23.79 8.87 13.78
N ASN A 86 22.71 9.26 13.11
CA ASN A 86 21.58 9.96 13.72
C ASN A 86 20.37 9.04 14.01
N GLY A 87 20.48 7.73 13.71
CA GLY A 87 19.44 6.73 13.92
C GLY A 87 18.31 6.76 12.90
N PHE A 88 18.31 7.69 11.93
CA PHE A 88 17.39 7.64 10.80
C PHE A 88 17.85 6.58 9.79
N VAL A 89 16.88 5.97 9.09
CA VAL A 89 17.12 5.06 7.97
C VAL A 89 16.34 5.56 6.76
N CYS A 90 17.04 5.82 5.65
CA CYS A 90 16.42 6.20 4.40
C CYS A 90 16.60 5.07 3.37
N ALA A 91 15.57 4.84 2.54
CA ALA A 91 15.56 3.84 1.49
C ALA A 91 14.73 4.32 0.31
N VAL A 92 14.83 3.62 -0.83
CA VAL A 92 13.86 3.73 -1.91
C VAL A 92 12.97 2.49 -1.84
N GLU A 93 11.75 2.66 -1.37
CA GLU A 93 10.76 1.58 -1.34
C GLU A 93 10.20 1.27 -2.74
N ARG A 94 9.54 0.14 -2.85
CA ARG A 94 8.87 -0.33 -4.08
C ARG A 94 7.38 -0.49 -3.79
N GLY A 95 6.58 -0.70 -4.84
CA GLY A 95 5.13 -0.78 -4.72
C GLY A 95 4.63 -1.78 -3.66
N TRP A 96 5.37 -2.84 -3.39
CA TRP A 96 4.99 -3.86 -2.39
C TRP A 96 5.08 -3.42 -0.93
N THR A 97 5.58 -2.22 -0.63
CA THR A 97 5.52 -1.68 0.73
C THR A 97 4.19 -1.00 1.04
N ALA A 98 3.40 -0.69 0.01
CA ALA A 98 2.02 -0.25 0.14
C ALA A 98 1.10 -1.41 0.59
N PRO A 99 -0.16 -1.12 1.00
CA PRO A 99 -1.16 -2.15 1.27
C PRO A 99 -1.29 -3.16 0.12
N THR A 100 -1.53 -4.41 0.46
CA THR A 100 -1.53 -5.54 -0.51
C THR A 100 -2.66 -5.48 -1.55
N ASP A 101 -3.66 -4.64 -1.36
CA ASP A 101 -4.75 -4.35 -2.30
C ASP A 101 -4.45 -3.14 -3.21
N ASN A 102 -3.29 -2.50 -3.05
CA ASN A 102 -2.88 -1.39 -3.89
C ASN A 102 -2.61 -1.87 -5.32
N LEU A 103 -3.18 -1.17 -6.31
CA LEU A 103 -3.04 -1.49 -7.73
C LEU A 103 -1.59 -1.40 -8.23
N GLU A 104 -0.77 -0.61 -7.56
CA GLU A 104 0.65 -0.39 -7.86
C GLU A 104 1.59 -1.38 -7.15
N PHE A 105 1.04 -2.36 -6.41
CA PHE A 105 1.83 -3.30 -5.59
C PHE A 105 2.95 -3.97 -6.39
N TRP A 106 2.68 -4.38 -7.63
CA TRP A 106 3.65 -5.00 -8.52
C TRP A 106 4.24 -4.05 -9.58
N ASN A 107 4.03 -2.73 -9.45
CA ASN A 107 4.59 -1.79 -10.42
C ASN A 107 6.13 -1.75 -10.34
N PRO A 108 6.86 -2.22 -11.37
CA PRO A 108 8.33 -2.25 -11.34
C PRO A 108 8.97 -0.87 -11.48
N LYS A 109 8.21 0.16 -11.87
CA LYS A 109 8.70 1.54 -11.98
C LYS A 109 8.62 2.28 -10.63
N ASN A 110 7.82 1.76 -9.68
CA ASN A 110 7.63 2.45 -8.41
C ASN A 110 8.98 2.70 -7.71
N ARG A 111 9.18 3.94 -7.31
CA ARG A 111 10.33 4.45 -6.57
C ARG A 111 9.82 5.42 -5.52
N SER A 112 9.74 4.95 -4.30
CA SER A 112 9.16 5.67 -3.15
C SER A 112 10.24 5.98 -2.13
N PRO A 113 11.00 7.08 -2.31
CA PRO A 113 11.99 7.49 -1.32
C PRO A 113 11.32 7.82 0.01
N ILE A 114 11.80 7.18 1.07
CA ILE A 114 11.29 7.31 2.43
C ILE A 114 12.45 7.41 3.42
N CYS A 115 12.26 8.17 4.50
CA CYS A 115 13.25 8.29 5.56
C CYS A 115 12.56 8.15 6.92
N TYR A 116 12.76 7.03 7.58
CA TYR A 116 12.19 6.69 8.87
C TYR A 116 12.97 7.32 10.00
N ASN A 117 12.28 7.91 10.97
CA ASN A 117 12.90 8.36 12.20
C ASN A 117 13.23 7.18 13.16
N PRO A 118 14.07 7.38 14.20
CA PRO A 118 14.48 6.27 15.08
C PRO A 118 13.32 5.45 15.68
N PRO A 119 12.21 6.02 16.16
CA PRO A 119 11.05 5.24 16.60
C PRO A 119 10.43 4.37 15.48
N ALA A 120 10.29 4.92 14.26
CA ALA A 120 9.74 4.16 13.14
C ALA A 120 10.73 3.07 12.64
N VAL A 121 12.03 3.32 12.72
CA VAL A 121 13.06 2.29 12.41
C VAL A 121 12.88 1.06 13.30
N ARG A 122 12.54 1.22 14.57
CA ARG A 122 12.37 0.10 15.49
C ARG A 122 10.99 -0.55 15.45
N SER A 123 9.96 0.18 15.03
CA SER A 123 8.58 -0.30 15.14
C SER A 123 7.83 -0.49 13.81
N VAL A 124 8.29 0.13 12.72
CA VAL A 124 7.64 0.07 11.39
C VAL A 124 8.53 -0.59 10.34
N LEU A 125 9.77 -0.15 10.22
CA LEU A 125 10.72 -0.65 9.22
C LEU A 125 10.93 -2.18 9.21
N PRO A 126 10.86 -2.92 10.35
CA PRO A 126 10.97 -4.38 10.34
C PRO A 126 9.96 -5.09 9.43
N LEU A 127 8.71 -4.58 9.34
CA LEU A 127 7.71 -5.10 8.41
C LEU A 127 8.14 -4.89 6.95
N THR A 128 8.56 -3.67 6.61
CA THR A 128 9.03 -3.30 5.25
C THR A 128 10.16 -4.20 4.78
N ILE A 129 11.16 -4.42 5.65
CA ILE A 129 12.31 -5.28 5.35
C ILE A 129 11.82 -6.71 5.08
N LYS A 130 11.02 -7.25 5.98
CA LYS A 130 10.58 -8.64 5.89
C LYS A 130 9.64 -8.90 4.73
N ARG A 131 8.72 -7.98 4.47
CA ARG A 131 7.84 -8.05 3.29
C ARG A 131 8.66 -8.04 2.00
N THR A 132 9.68 -7.19 1.92
CA THR A 132 10.59 -7.13 0.77
C THR A 132 11.33 -8.46 0.55
N GLU A 133 11.86 -9.08 1.61
CA GLU A 133 12.50 -10.41 1.52
C GLU A 133 11.52 -11.47 1.00
N LEU A 134 10.27 -11.49 1.47
CA LEU A 134 9.25 -12.44 1.04
C LEU A 134 8.89 -12.26 -0.44
N VAL A 135 8.73 -11.00 -0.88
CA VAL A 135 8.47 -10.66 -2.28
C VAL A 135 9.62 -11.16 -3.16
N LEU A 136 10.86 -10.83 -2.81
CA LEU A 136 12.03 -11.24 -3.58
C LEU A 136 12.26 -12.76 -3.56
N ALA A 137 11.75 -13.46 -2.53
CA ALA A 137 11.69 -14.92 -2.47
C ALA A 137 10.51 -15.51 -3.29
N GLY A 138 9.77 -14.70 -4.07
CA GLY A 138 8.70 -15.14 -4.95
C GLY A 138 7.39 -15.51 -4.24
N LYS A 139 7.15 -15.01 -3.03
CA LYS A 139 5.90 -15.26 -2.31
C LYS A 139 4.74 -14.51 -2.95
N THR A 140 3.59 -15.16 -3.02
CA THR A 140 2.33 -14.53 -3.47
C THR A 140 1.79 -13.57 -2.41
N ILE A 141 0.93 -12.63 -2.80
CA ILE A 141 0.25 -11.71 -1.86
C ILE A 141 -0.43 -12.49 -0.73
N ALA A 142 -1.15 -13.57 -1.03
CA ALA A 142 -1.80 -14.39 -0.02
C ALA A 142 -0.80 -15.01 0.99
N GLN A 143 0.37 -15.47 0.51
CA GLN A 143 1.43 -16.00 1.39
C GLN A 143 2.07 -14.91 2.26
N ILE A 144 2.22 -13.70 1.71
CA ILE A 144 2.73 -12.54 2.45
C ILE A 144 1.75 -12.16 3.56
N GLN A 145 0.46 -12.02 3.25
CA GLN A 145 -0.59 -11.71 4.23
C GLN A 145 -0.68 -12.75 5.35
N GLU A 146 -0.63 -14.04 5.00
CA GLU A 146 -0.66 -15.10 6.01
C GLU A 146 0.58 -15.08 6.90
N TRP A 147 1.76 -14.82 6.32
CA TRP A 147 2.98 -14.66 7.10
C TRP A 147 2.89 -13.45 8.05
N GLU A 148 2.43 -12.30 7.57
CA GLU A 148 2.30 -11.07 8.38
C GLU A 148 1.36 -11.30 9.57
N LYS A 149 0.19 -11.88 9.30
CA LYS A 149 -0.77 -12.25 10.35
C LYS A 149 -0.15 -13.16 11.40
N ALA A 150 0.58 -14.19 10.98
CA ALA A 150 1.27 -15.11 11.88
C ALA A 150 2.40 -14.42 12.67
N ALA A 151 3.18 -13.55 12.01
CA ALA A 151 4.29 -12.83 12.64
C ALA A 151 3.80 -11.85 13.73
N TYR A 152 2.70 -11.12 13.48
CA TYR A 152 2.10 -10.28 14.50
C TYR A 152 1.51 -11.10 15.66
N ALA A 153 0.84 -12.22 15.38
CA ALA A 153 0.29 -13.09 16.42
C ALA A 153 1.38 -13.68 17.33
N LYS A 154 2.56 -14.00 16.77
CA LYS A 154 3.73 -14.51 17.49
C LYS A 154 4.62 -13.43 18.11
N LYS A 155 4.37 -12.16 17.81
CA LYS A 155 5.21 -11.01 18.20
C LYS A 155 6.62 -11.04 17.55
N ASP A 156 6.75 -11.68 16.40
CA ASP A 156 7.97 -11.63 15.58
C ASP A 156 8.13 -10.27 14.90
N LEU A 157 7.03 -9.53 14.77
CA LEU A 157 7.00 -8.12 14.38
C LEU A 157 6.55 -7.26 15.56
N PRO A 158 7.01 -5.99 15.65
CA PRO A 158 6.56 -5.06 16.66
C PRO A 158 5.04 -4.86 16.59
N THR A 159 4.33 -5.19 17.67
CA THR A 159 2.87 -4.98 17.80
C THR A 159 2.53 -3.65 18.46
N ILE A 160 3.52 -2.97 18.99
CA ILE A 160 3.39 -1.67 19.67
C ILE A 160 4.32 -0.70 18.94
N LEU A 161 3.74 0.38 18.44
CA LEU A 161 4.50 1.48 17.87
C LEU A 161 5.17 2.29 18.98
N GLU A 162 6.41 2.69 18.72
CA GLU A 162 7.06 3.67 19.59
C GLU A 162 6.43 5.05 19.44
N PRO A 163 6.23 5.81 20.52
CA PRO A 163 5.70 7.17 20.46
C PRO A 163 6.55 8.06 19.52
N GLY A 164 5.87 8.79 18.65
CA GLY A 164 6.52 9.67 17.70
C GLY A 164 7.07 8.98 16.45
N ALA A 165 6.72 7.71 16.20
CA ALA A 165 7.08 7.04 14.95
C ALA A 165 6.53 7.78 13.74
N MET A 166 7.43 8.19 12.84
CA MET A 166 7.08 8.93 11.62
C MET A 166 8.13 8.73 10.52
N SER A 167 7.75 9.07 9.29
CA SER A 167 8.67 9.08 8.16
C SER A 167 8.48 10.32 7.28
N TYR A 168 9.53 10.66 6.55
CA TYR A 168 9.54 11.68 5.51
C TYR A 168 9.40 11.02 4.15
N MET A 169 8.52 11.58 3.32
CA MET A 169 8.40 11.28 1.89
C MET A 169 8.31 12.58 1.11
N MET A 170 9.43 13.30 1.02
CA MET A 170 9.48 14.68 0.50
C MET A 170 10.31 14.79 -0.79
N SER A 171 10.56 13.68 -1.48
CA SER A 171 11.29 13.68 -2.73
C SER A 171 10.42 14.12 -3.90
N LYS A 172 10.88 15.10 -4.68
CA LYS A 172 10.25 15.46 -5.95
C LYS A 172 10.53 14.47 -7.08
N GLU A 173 11.49 13.57 -6.86
CA GLU A 173 11.91 12.54 -7.83
C GLU A 173 11.22 11.19 -7.60
N ALA A 174 10.28 11.12 -6.64
CA ALA A 174 9.50 9.92 -6.39
C ALA A 174 8.60 9.58 -7.59
N TYR A 175 8.44 8.29 -7.86
CA TYR A 175 7.49 7.76 -8.85
C TYR A 175 6.60 6.73 -8.16
N LEU A 176 5.34 7.06 -7.92
CA LEU A 176 4.42 6.20 -7.18
C LEU A 176 3.43 5.48 -8.09
N THR A 177 2.91 6.16 -9.12
CA THR A 177 1.86 5.65 -10.01
C THR A 177 2.09 6.09 -11.44
N ASP A 178 1.45 5.38 -12.39
CA ASP A 178 1.49 5.73 -13.83
C ASP A 178 0.57 6.92 -14.19
N ASP A 179 -0.38 7.31 -13.35
CA ASP A 179 -1.41 8.32 -13.67
C ASP A 179 -0.96 9.76 -13.48
N GLY A 180 0.28 10.02 -13.45
CA GLY A 180 0.77 11.37 -13.31
C GLY A 180 1.95 11.48 -12.37
N GLY A 181 2.34 10.39 -11.78
CA GLY A 181 3.64 10.20 -11.16
C GLY A 181 3.97 11.12 -9.99
N HIS A 182 3.08 12.06 -9.68
CA HIS A 182 3.40 13.10 -8.71
C HIS A 182 3.11 12.65 -7.30
N ASN A 183 4.19 12.39 -6.64
CA ASN A 183 4.19 12.30 -5.20
C ASN A 183 3.82 13.66 -4.60
N LEU A 184 3.08 13.61 -3.52
CA LEU A 184 2.81 14.76 -2.67
C LEU A 184 3.90 14.79 -1.59
N ALA A 185 4.63 15.90 -1.46
CA ALA A 185 5.60 16.04 -0.37
C ALA A 185 4.87 15.97 0.97
N HIS A 186 5.15 14.93 1.77
CA HIS A 186 4.40 14.68 3.00
C HIS A 186 5.22 14.00 4.08
N LEU A 187 4.66 14.03 5.28
CA LEU A 187 5.08 13.20 6.40
C LEU A 187 4.03 12.11 6.63
N MET A 188 4.47 10.94 7.05
CA MET A 188 3.59 9.89 7.57
C MET A 188 3.79 9.76 9.07
N PHE A 189 2.69 9.70 9.81
CA PHE A 189 2.66 9.44 11.24
C PHE A 189 2.04 8.08 11.50
N TYR A 190 2.75 7.26 12.24
CA TYR A 190 2.31 5.92 12.63
C TYR A 190 1.78 5.96 14.05
N THR A 191 0.54 5.51 14.24
CA THR A 191 -0.15 5.53 15.53
C THR A 191 -0.78 4.17 15.82
N PRO A 192 -1.06 3.82 17.07
CA PRO A 192 -1.94 2.70 17.36
C PRO A 192 -3.25 2.82 16.57
N VAL A 193 -3.91 1.69 16.31
CA VAL A 193 -5.20 1.70 15.59
C VAL A 193 -6.16 2.67 16.25
N MET A 194 -6.63 3.64 15.47
CA MET A 194 -7.54 4.66 15.94
C MET A 194 -8.46 5.19 14.86
N GLU A 195 -9.57 5.77 15.28
CA GLU A 195 -10.52 6.42 14.39
C GLU A 195 -9.94 7.72 13.82
N LYS A 196 -10.16 7.97 12.54
CA LYS A 196 -9.69 9.16 11.84
C LYS A 196 -10.17 10.48 12.47
N ALA A 197 -11.36 10.47 13.06
CA ALA A 197 -11.93 11.65 13.72
C ALA A 197 -11.09 12.15 14.91
N LYS A 198 -10.37 11.27 15.62
CA LYS A 198 -9.49 11.64 16.72
C LYS A 198 -8.27 12.46 16.30
N TRP A 199 -7.92 12.39 15.01
CA TRP A 199 -6.86 13.20 14.40
C TRP A 199 -7.41 14.32 13.52
N GLY A 200 -8.74 14.45 13.41
CA GLY A 200 -9.36 15.38 12.47
C GLY A 200 -9.01 15.08 11.01
N ALA A 201 -8.74 13.80 10.70
CA ALA A 201 -8.39 13.38 9.35
C ALA A 201 -9.63 13.34 8.45
N ASP A 202 -9.43 13.69 7.16
CA ASP A 202 -10.46 13.69 6.11
C ASP A 202 -11.69 14.56 6.44
N VAL A 203 -11.52 15.59 7.26
CA VAL A 203 -12.56 16.60 7.46
C VAL A 203 -12.27 17.84 6.60
N PRO A 204 -13.30 18.65 6.25
CA PRO A 204 -13.09 19.85 5.43
C PRO A 204 -11.98 20.75 5.97
N ASN A 205 -11.04 21.14 5.11
CA ASN A 205 -9.88 21.98 5.40
C ASN A 205 -8.83 21.36 6.34
N SER A 206 -8.94 20.09 6.70
CA SER A 206 -7.86 19.40 7.42
C SER A 206 -6.73 19.03 6.46
N PRO A 207 -5.47 19.29 6.81
CA PRO A 207 -4.34 18.76 6.05
C PRO A 207 -4.04 17.29 6.38
N VAL A 208 -4.73 16.71 7.35
CA VAL A 208 -4.50 15.33 7.79
C VAL A 208 -5.35 14.39 6.95
N ILE A 209 -4.70 13.41 6.33
CA ILE A 209 -5.32 12.39 5.45
C ILE A 209 -5.12 11.03 6.10
N LEU A 210 -6.18 10.23 6.20
CA LEU A 210 -6.05 8.82 6.58
C LEU A 210 -5.53 8.03 5.38
N LEU A 211 -4.36 7.41 5.51
CA LEU A 211 -3.83 6.55 4.47
C LEU A 211 -4.27 5.09 4.66
N GLN A 212 -4.15 4.59 5.89
CA GLN A 212 -4.56 3.21 6.22
C GLN A 212 -4.87 3.08 7.71
N THR A 213 -5.67 2.09 8.09
CA THR A 213 -5.95 1.76 9.49
C THR A 213 -6.32 0.30 9.68
N GLY A 214 -5.75 -0.33 10.72
CA GLY A 214 -6.08 -1.69 11.10
C GLY A 214 -5.53 -2.76 10.17
N PRO A 215 -6.06 -3.99 10.31
CA PRO A 215 -5.47 -5.17 9.69
C PRO A 215 -5.18 -5.03 8.19
N PRO A 216 -4.08 -5.68 7.73
CA PRO A 216 -3.23 -6.61 8.50
C PRO A 216 -2.27 -5.95 9.48
N GLU A 217 -1.89 -4.68 9.29
CA GLU A 217 -0.99 -3.96 10.19
C GLU A 217 -1.74 -3.46 11.43
N PRO A 218 -1.15 -3.62 12.64
CA PRO A 218 -1.81 -3.23 13.89
C PRO A 218 -1.67 -1.73 14.21
N PHE A 219 -1.71 -0.87 13.18
CA PHE A 219 -1.54 0.58 13.33
C PHE A 219 -2.36 1.38 12.31
N THR A 220 -2.41 2.67 12.54
CA THR A 220 -3.00 3.66 11.63
C THR A 220 -1.89 4.54 11.08
N VAL A 221 -1.95 4.86 9.79
CA VAL A 221 -1.04 5.80 9.13
C VAL A 221 -1.82 7.04 8.70
N PHE A 222 -1.36 8.19 9.20
CA PHE A 222 -1.83 9.49 8.76
C PHE A 222 -0.76 10.17 7.91
N LEU A 223 -1.20 10.78 6.81
CA LEU A 223 -0.38 11.55 5.91
C LEU A 223 -0.66 13.05 6.12
N VAL A 224 0.40 13.86 6.21
CA VAL A 224 0.30 15.32 6.32
C VAL A 224 1.17 15.98 5.25
N PRO A 225 0.57 16.64 4.25
CA PRO A 225 1.32 17.38 3.24
C PRO A 225 2.15 18.50 3.85
N THR A 226 3.37 18.71 3.35
CA THR A 226 4.30 19.70 3.88
C THR A 226 4.38 21.01 3.07
N GLY A 227 3.87 21.02 1.84
CA GLY A 227 3.96 22.16 0.92
C GLY A 227 5.38 22.49 0.47
N LYS A 228 6.38 21.70 0.86
CA LYS A 228 7.79 21.84 0.46
C LYS A 228 8.39 20.47 0.19
N TRP A 229 9.21 20.39 -0.84
CA TRP A 229 10.11 19.28 -1.08
C TRP A 229 11.27 19.27 -0.09
N SER A 230 12.02 18.19 -0.03
CA SER A 230 13.18 18.04 0.87
C SER A 230 14.28 19.05 0.63
N ASP A 231 14.41 19.59 -0.58
CA ASP A 231 15.35 20.65 -0.95
C ASP A 231 14.88 22.07 -0.57
N GLY A 232 13.72 22.18 0.10
CA GLY A 232 13.11 23.44 0.53
C GLY A 232 12.29 24.15 -0.54
N THR A 233 12.29 23.70 -1.79
CA THR A 233 11.48 24.27 -2.86
C THR A 233 9.99 23.96 -2.64
N ARG A 234 9.11 24.79 -3.21
CA ARG A 234 7.66 24.65 -3.03
C ARG A 234 7.14 23.37 -3.69
N ALA A 235 6.36 22.61 -2.95
CA ALA A 235 5.59 21.46 -3.45
C ALA A 235 4.10 21.84 -3.65
N PRO A 236 3.39 21.16 -4.57
CA PRO A 236 1.95 21.32 -4.69
C PRO A 236 1.26 20.83 -3.41
N MET A 237 0.14 21.48 -3.08
CA MET A 237 -0.74 21.05 -2.00
C MET A 237 -2.00 20.42 -2.61
N PRO A 238 -2.63 19.44 -1.96
CA PRO A 238 -3.93 18.93 -2.39
C PRO A 238 -4.94 20.07 -2.47
N LYS A 239 -5.84 20.00 -3.45
CA LYS A 239 -6.96 20.95 -3.58
C LYS A 239 -8.10 20.59 -2.64
#